data_b76258e0ddb9122e158cbea2b8635bca
#
_entry.id   b76258e0ddb9122e158cbea2b8635bca
#
_cell.length_a   1.000
_cell.length_b   1.000
_cell.length_c   1.000
_cell.angle_alpha   90.00
_cell.angle_beta   90.00
_cell.angle_gamma   90.00
#
_symmetry.space_group_name_H-M   'P 1'
#
loop_
_entity.id
_entity.type
_entity.pdbx_description
1 polymer ?
#
loop_
_entity_poly.entity_id
_entity_poly.type
_entity_poly.pdbx_seq_one_letter_code
_entity_poly.pdbx_strand_id
1 'polypeptide(L)'
;MCIRDSTYAYPESKEVLKDFCCTIRKGEYVGICGESGVGKSTLFNLLLGFITPDKGAIRIDGRPLADVPRQEWHRRVGYVQQEVFVLDGTLAENIALGCRSIDKERVAEIVRLVRLDAWVDELPQGMDTPLGEGGGRLSGGQKQRVGIARALYKKAEVLLLDEATSALDNETERAVNEMLLGLMKECRGLTVLTIAHRESSLAYCHRVIRLNGKDNGSNL
;
A
#
# COMPACT_ATOMS: atom_id res chain seq x y z
N MET A 1 6.01 13.36 4.02
CA MET A 1 6.66 12.38 4.93
C MET A 1 8.17 12.50 4.77
N CYS A 2 8.91 12.48 5.84
CA CYS A 2 10.37 12.59 5.81
C CYS A 2 10.98 11.57 6.77
N ILE A 3 11.98 10.83 6.29
CA ILE A 3 12.81 9.91 7.06
C ILE A 3 14.20 10.54 7.11
N ARG A 4 14.77 10.73 8.29
CA ARG A 4 16.11 11.34 8.47
C ARG A 4 16.98 10.46 9.35
N ASP A 5 18.18 10.15 8.84
CA ASP A 5 19.27 9.46 9.54
C ASP A 5 18.78 8.23 10.32
N SER A 6 17.77 7.53 9.74
CA SER A 6 17.12 6.42 10.44
C SER A 6 17.95 5.15 10.30
N THR A 7 18.33 4.60 11.44
CA THR A 7 19.03 3.32 11.56
C THR A 7 18.12 2.35 12.32
N TYR A 8 18.07 1.11 11.87
CA TYR A 8 17.33 0.05 12.53
C TYR A 8 18.03 -1.29 12.41
N ALA A 9 18.10 -2.02 13.52
CA ALA A 9 18.52 -3.42 13.59
C ALA A 9 17.47 -4.25 14.33
N TYR A 10 17.25 -5.50 13.87
CA TYR A 10 16.49 -6.46 14.69
C TYR A 10 17.37 -6.95 15.86
N PRO A 11 16.77 -7.35 16.99
CA PRO A 11 17.51 -7.98 18.08
C PRO A 11 18.42 -9.09 17.54
N GLU A 12 19.68 -9.10 17.97
CA GLU A 12 20.69 -10.10 17.60
C GLU A 12 21.08 -10.13 16.10
N SER A 13 20.67 -9.14 15.29
CA SER A 13 21.01 -9.06 13.87
C SER A 13 21.85 -7.82 13.53
N LYS A 14 22.48 -7.83 12.35
CA LYS A 14 23.15 -6.64 11.80
C LYS A 14 22.13 -5.54 11.50
N GLU A 15 22.61 -4.29 11.46
CA GLU A 15 21.81 -3.15 10.99
C GLU A 15 21.22 -3.45 9.60
N VAL A 16 19.88 -3.37 9.50
CA VAL A 16 19.14 -3.62 8.26
C VAL A 16 18.98 -2.34 7.46
N LEU A 17 18.74 -1.23 8.17
CA LEU A 17 18.75 0.12 7.59
C LEU A 17 19.81 0.93 8.35
N LYS A 18 20.70 1.62 7.61
CA LYS A 18 21.76 2.43 8.18
C LYS A 18 21.70 3.83 7.58
N ASP A 19 21.59 4.84 8.46
CA ASP A 19 21.59 6.28 8.12
C ASP A 19 20.66 6.61 6.93
N PHE A 20 19.51 5.92 6.85
CA PHE A 20 18.59 6.06 5.72
C PHE A 20 17.87 7.39 5.75
N CYS A 21 18.00 8.14 4.66
CA CYS A 21 17.37 9.44 4.46
C CYS A 21 16.47 9.42 3.23
N CYS A 22 15.22 9.84 3.39
CA CYS A 22 14.29 9.99 2.29
C CYS A 22 13.19 10.99 2.61
N THR A 23 12.84 11.81 1.64
CA THR A 23 11.65 12.68 1.71
C THR A 23 10.65 12.26 0.65
N ILE A 24 9.41 12.02 1.05
CA ILE A 24 8.29 11.65 0.18
C ILE A 24 7.26 12.78 0.25
N ARG A 25 6.93 13.33 -0.90
CA ARG A 25 5.99 14.44 -1.02
C ARG A 25 4.56 13.91 -1.10
N LYS A 26 3.60 14.72 -0.64
CA LYS A 26 2.18 14.43 -0.82
C LYS A 26 1.83 14.33 -2.31
N GLY A 27 1.10 13.27 -2.69
CA GLY A 27 0.75 13.02 -4.09
C GLY A 27 1.87 12.38 -4.92
N GLU A 28 2.97 11.94 -4.30
CA GLU A 28 4.07 11.27 -5.01
C GLU A 28 3.83 9.77 -5.11
N TYR A 29 4.15 9.18 -6.26
CA TYR A 29 4.22 7.73 -6.44
C TYR A 29 5.69 7.30 -6.41
N VAL A 30 6.08 6.60 -5.36
CA VAL A 30 7.46 6.20 -5.10
C VAL A 30 7.62 4.70 -5.18
N GLY A 31 8.51 4.24 -6.04
CA GLY A 31 8.94 2.85 -6.09
C GLY A 31 10.10 2.60 -5.13
N ILE A 32 10.09 1.45 -4.46
CA ILE A 32 11.17 0.99 -3.59
C ILE A 32 11.64 -0.35 -4.14
N CYS A 33 12.92 -0.43 -4.50
CA CYS A 33 13.52 -1.65 -5.01
C CYS A 33 14.87 -1.95 -4.30
N GLY A 34 15.37 -3.15 -4.50
CA GLY A 34 16.62 -3.63 -3.91
C GLY A 34 16.60 -5.14 -3.73
N GLU A 35 17.72 -5.71 -3.38
CA GLU A 35 17.87 -7.16 -3.16
C GLU A 35 16.93 -7.69 -2.07
N SER A 36 16.69 -9.01 -2.08
CA SER A 36 15.95 -9.64 -0.99
C SER A 36 16.71 -9.47 0.33
N GLY A 37 15.97 -9.18 1.42
CA GLY A 37 16.56 -9.00 2.76
C GLY A 37 17.22 -7.63 2.99
N VAL A 38 17.26 -6.71 2.02
CA VAL A 38 17.90 -5.39 2.15
C VAL A 38 17.16 -4.41 3.07
N GLY A 39 15.97 -4.79 3.58
CA GLY A 39 15.21 -3.95 4.51
C GLY A 39 13.98 -3.26 3.92
N LYS A 40 13.49 -3.64 2.74
CA LYS A 40 12.29 -3.03 2.13
C LYS A 40 11.05 -3.15 3.03
N SER A 41 10.72 -4.35 3.49
CA SER A 41 9.59 -4.59 4.40
C SER A 41 9.85 -3.98 5.79
N THR A 42 11.11 -3.91 6.23
CA THR A 42 11.50 -3.19 7.45
C THR A 42 11.18 -1.71 7.34
N LEU A 43 11.47 -1.08 6.19
CA LEU A 43 11.10 0.30 5.91
C LEU A 43 9.57 0.51 5.99
N PHE A 44 8.77 -0.42 5.44
CA PHE A 44 7.32 -0.35 5.57
C PHE A 44 6.85 -0.52 7.02
N ASN A 45 7.44 -1.43 7.79
CA ASN A 45 7.13 -1.59 9.21
C ASN A 45 7.45 -0.33 10.02
N LEU A 46 8.54 0.36 9.71
CA LEU A 46 8.87 1.67 10.28
C LEU A 46 7.83 2.73 9.90
N LEU A 47 7.43 2.80 8.62
CA LEU A 47 6.41 3.73 8.14
C LEU A 47 5.01 3.44 8.71
N LEU A 48 4.69 2.18 8.97
CA LEU A 48 3.45 1.78 9.65
C LEU A 48 3.49 2.06 11.16
N GLY A 49 4.67 2.36 11.72
CA GLY A 49 4.85 2.55 13.16
C GLY A 49 4.74 1.24 13.95
N PHE A 50 4.94 0.09 13.30
CA PHE A 50 5.00 -1.22 13.97
C PHE A 50 6.31 -1.37 14.75
N ILE A 51 7.38 -0.79 14.24
CA ILE A 51 8.70 -0.71 14.85
C ILE A 51 9.17 0.75 14.86
N THR A 52 10.08 1.07 15.77
CA THR A 52 10.67 2.41 15.93
C THR A 52 12.14 2.36 15.51
N PRO A 53 12.68 3.37 14.82
CA PRO A 53 14.09 3.39 14.48
C PRO A 53 14.96 3.52 15.75
N ASP A 54 16.12 2.86 15.80
CA ASP A 54 17.07 2.94 16.90
C ASP A 54 17.75 4.31 16.97
N LYS A 55 17.96 4.91 15.78
CA LYS A 55 18.49 6.28 15.62
C LYS A 55 17.69 7.00 14.53
N GLY A 56 17.75 8.34 14.58
CA GLY A 56 17.03 9.18 13.63
C GLY A 56 15.55 9.33 13.94
N ALA A 57 14.76 9.78 12.97
CA ALA A 57 13.33 9.99 13.14
C ALA A 57 12.56 9.94 11.83
N ILE A 58 11.36 9.39 11.90
CA ILE A 58 10.35 9.48 10.83
C ILE A 58 9.39 10.61 11.18
N ARG A 59 9.16 11.52 10.25
CA ARG A 59 8.25 12.67 10.42
C ARG A 59 7.17 12.68 9.38
N ILE A 60 5.95 12.95 9.82
CA ILE A 60 4.79 13.16 8.97
C ILE A 60 4.40 14.62 9.11
N ASP A 61 4.50 15.38 8.02
CA ASP A 61 4.21 16.83 7.99
C ASP A 61 4.92 17.61 9.12
N GLY A 62 6.20 17.27 9.34
CA GLY A 62 7.05 17.87 10.36
C GLY A 62 6.92 17.28 11.78
N ARG A 63 5.83 16.55 12.09
CA ARG A 63 5.62 15.92 13.40
C ARG A 63 6.29 14.54 13.44
N PRO A 64 7.03 14.17 14.50
CA PRO A 64 7.56 12.82 14.65
C PRO A 64 6.42 11.77 14.64
N LEU A 65 6.61 10.66 13.90
CA LEU A 65 5.61 9.60 13.84
C LEU A 65 5.35 8.97 15.22
N ALA A 66 6.37 8.92 16.07
CA ALA A 66 6.27 8.45 17.45
C ALA A 66 5.28 9.26 18.32
N ASP A 67 5.06 10.54 17.97
CA ASP A 67 4.15 11.45 18.67
C ASP A 67 2.74 11.43 18.09
N VAL A 68 2.52 10.68 17.00
CA VAL A 68 1.20 10.54 16.37
C VAL A 68 0.50 9.31 16.95
N PRO A 69 -0.73 9.44 17.48
CA PRO A 69 -1.49 8.28 17.95
C PRO A 69 -1.62 7.21 16.86
N ARG A 70 -1.27 5.96 17.17
CA ARG A 70 -1.28 4.86 16.18
C ARG A 70 -2.61 4.75 15.43
N GLN A 71 -3.73 4.88 16.13
CA GLN A 71 -5.05 4.81 15.50
C GLN A 71 -5.28 5.93 14.49
N GLU A 72 -4.80 7.15 14.78
CA GLU A 72 -4.88 8.29 13.86
C GLU A 72 -4.06 8.01 12.61
N TRP A 73 -2.82 7.56 12.77
CA TRP A 73 -1.94 7.23 11.66
C TRP A 73 -2.50 6.08 10.82
N HIS A 74 -2.91 4.97 11.43
CA HIS A 74 -3.43 3.81 10.71
C HIS A 74 -4.76 4.09 9.98
N ARG A 75 -5.52 5.12 10.35
CA ARG A 75 -6.67 5.57 9.55
C ARG A 75 -6.25 6.21 8.25
N ARG A 76 -5.09 6.89 8.23
CA ARG A 76 -4.57 7.60 7.05
C ARG A 76 -3.71 6.75 6.14
N VAL A 77 -3.28 5.56 6.59
CA VAL A 77 -2.43 4.66 5.82
C VAL A 77 -3.21 3.41 5.41
N GLY A 78 -3.22 3.10 4.12
CA GLY A 78 -3.62 1.81 3.57
C GLY A 78 -2.40 0.94 3.37
N TYR A 79 -2.42 -0.28 3.88
CA TYR A 79 -1.38 -1.27 3.64
C TYR A 79 -1.96 -2.44 2.88
N VAL A 80 -1.39 -2.72 1.72
CA VAL A 80 -1.81 -3.81 0.82
C VAL A 80 -0.62 -4.74 0.64
N GLN A 81 -0.77 -5.95 1.13
CA GLN A 81 0.23 -7.01 1.05
C GLN A 81 0.14 -7.77 -0.27
N GLN A 82 1.17 -8.54 -0.58
CA GLN A 82 1.21 -9.45 -1.72
C GLN A 82 0.01 -10.40 -1.73
N GLU A 83 -0.32 -11.00 -0.58
CA GLU A 83 -1.52 -11.81 -0.40
C GLU A 83 -2.58 -10.99 0.32
N VAL A 84 -3.63 -10.64 -0.40
CA VAL A 84 -4.77 -9.93 0.18
C VAL A 84 -5.69 -10.95 0.85
N PHE A 85 -5.79 -10.85 2.16
CA PHE A 85 -6.76 -11.62 2.93
C PHE A 85 -8.19 -11.24 2.56
N VAL A 86 -9.01 -12.21 2.23
CA VAL A 86 -10.44 -12.02 1.90
C VAL A 86 -11.28 -12.80 2.91
N LEU A 87 -12.20 -12.08 3.58
CA LEU A 87 -13.17 -12.69 4.48
C LEU A 87 -14.21 -13.52 3.72
N ASP A 88 -14.69 -14.57 4.34
CA ASP A 88 -15.92 -15.24 3.89
C ASP A 88 -17.11 -14.31 4.17
N GLY A 89 -17.55 -13.63 3.13
CA GLY A 89 -18.57 -12.60 3.15
C GLY A 89 -18.72 -11.96 1.78
N THR A 90 -19.54 -10.93 1.71
CA THR A 90 -19.82 -10.20 0.47
C THR A 90 -18.67 -9.29 0.05
N LEU A 91 -18.69 -8.83 -1.20
CA LEU A 91 -17.73 -7.82 -1.67
C LEU A 91 -17.85 -6.54 -0.85
N ALA A 92 -19.07 -6.09 -0.56
CA ALA A 92 -19.30 -4.88 0.23
C ALA A 92 -18.72 -5.00 1.66
N GLU A 93 -18.92 -6.13 2.34
CA GLU A 93 -18.32 -6.40 3.65
C GLU A 93 -16.79 -6.44 3.60
N ASN A 94 -16.24 -6.99 2.54
CA ASN A 94 -14.79 -7.02 2.34
C ASN A 94 -14.20 -5.63 2.10
N ILE A 95 -14.87 -4.75 1.35
CA ILE A 95 -14.41 -3.37 1.12
C ILE A 95 -14.57 -2.54 2.40
N ALA A 96 -15.71 -2.64 3.09
CA ALA A 96 -15.99 -1.89 4.33
C ALA A 96 -15.46 -2.62 5.59
N LEU A 97 -14.40 -3.39 5.46
CA LEU A 97 -13.84 -4.24 6.50
C LEU A 97 -13.62 -3.46 7.82
N GLY A 98 -14.18 -3.99 8.92
CA GLY A 98 -14.04 -3.40 10.25
C GLY A 98 -15.03 -2.25 10.54
N CYS A 99 -15.93 -1.91 9.62
CA CYS A 99 -16.97 -0.91 9.83
C CYS A 99 -18.22 -1.56 10.44
N ARG A 100 -18.88 -0.86 11.38
CA ARG A 100 -20.15 -1.32 11.98
C ARG A 100 -21.34 -1.23 11.03
N SER A 101 -21.30 -0.28 10.12
CA SER A 101 -22.32 -0.08 9.07
C SER A 101 -21.64 0.13 7.74
N ILE A 102 -22.21 -0.44 6.68
CA ILE A 102 -21.70 -0.35 5.33
C ILE A 102 -22.45 0.77 4.60
N ASP A 103 -21.71 1.77 4.15
CA ASP A 103 -22.20 2.79 3.23
C ASP A 103 -22.12 2.23 1.80
N LYS A 104 -23.26 1.75 1.28
CA LYS A 104 -23.32 1.11 -0.04
C LYS A 104 -23.04 2.08 -1.20
N GLU A 105 -23.40 3.35 -1.07
CA GLU A 105 -23.13 4.36 -2.09
C GLU A 105 -21.62 4.58 -2.20
N ARG A 106 -20.96 4.69 -1.05
CA ARG A 106 -19.50 4.80 -0.99
C ARG A 106 -18.80 3.53 -1.50
N VAL A 107 -19.30 2.33 -1.20
CA VAL A 107 -18.76 1.08 -1.77
C VAL A 107 -18.87 1.13 -3.29
N ALA A 108 -20.02 1.54 -3.85
CA ALA A 108 -20.22 1.63 -5.30
C ALA A 108 -19.27 2.65 -5.97
N GLU A 109 -19.05 3.79 -5.32
CA GLU A 109 -18.05 4.77 -5.78
C GLU A 109 -16.65 4.15 -5.85
N ILE A 110 -16.24 3.48 -4.78
CA ILE A 110 -14.91 2.86 -4.69
C ILE A 110 -14.75 1.71 -5.68
N VAL A 111 -15.77 0.89 -5.89
CA VAL A 111 -15.78 -0.20 -6.89
C VAL A 111 -15.45 0.36 -8.27
N ARG A 112 -16.02 1.52 -8.64
CA ARG A 112 -15.69 2.21 -9.90
C ARG A 112 -14.25 2.73 -9.91
N LEU A 113 -13.81 3.38 -8.83
CA LEU A 113 -12.44 3.89 -8.70
C LEU A 113 -11.38 2.80 -8.88
N VAL A 114 -11.61 1.60 -8.33
CA VAL A 114 -10.70 0.46 -8.47
C VAL A 114 -10.98 -0.39 -9.72
N ARG A 115 -11.86 0.07 -10.61
CA ARG A 115 -12.22 -0.60 -11.89
C ARG A 115 -12.68 -2.05 -11.67
N LEU A 116 -13.53 -2.28 -10.68
CA LEU A 116 -14.22 -3.54 -10.44
C LEU A 116 -15.68 -3.52 -10.89
N ASP A 117 -16.19 -2.39 -11.36
CA ASP A 117 -17.58 -2.14 -11.76
C ASP A 117 -18.07 -3.14 -12.80
N ALA A 118 -17.36 -3.29 -13.91
CA ALA A 118 -17.74 -4.21 -14.98
C ALA A 118 -17.86 -5.68 -14.47
N TRP A 119 -16.95 -6.10 -13.60
CA TRP A 119 -17.02 -7.43 -12.98
C TRP A 119 -18.19 -7.54 -12.00
N VAL A 120 -18.45 -6.49 -11.21
CA VAL A 120 -19.56 -6.47 -10.23
C VAL A 120 -20.91 -6.51 -10.94
N ASP A 121 -21.05 -5.88 -12.11
CA ASP A 121 -22.28 -5.89 -12.91
C ASP A 121 -22.61 -7.29 -13.46
N GLU A 122 -21.63 -8.18 -13.61
CA GLU A 122 -21.81 -9.57 -14.01
C GLU A 122 -22.20 -10.48 -12.83
N LEU A 123 -22.10 -10.01 -11.59
CA LEU A 123 -22.39 -10.83 -10.41
C LEU A 123 -23.89 -10.90 -10.11
N PRO A 124 -24.40 -12.07 -9.67
CA PRO A 124 -25.84 -12.27 -9.45
C PRO A 124 -26.49 -11.32 -8.45
N GLN A 125 -25.72 -10.86 -7.47
CA GLN A 125 -26.14 -9.94 -6.40
C GLN A 125 -25.28 -8.69 -6.35
N GLY A 126 -24.53 -8.36 -7.42
CA GLY A 126 -23.63 -7.24 -7.46
C GLY A 126 -22.65 -7.22 -6.28
N MET A 127 -22.58 -6.12 -5.55
CA MET A 127 -21.70 -5.97 -4.40
C MET A 127 -22.09 -6.83 -3.18
N ASP A 128 -23.31 -7.35 -3.13
CA ASP A 128 -23.77 -8.23 -2.05
C ASP A 128 -23.50 -9.72 -2.38
N THR A 129 -22.78 -10.02 -3.47
CA THR A 129 -22.36 -11.37 -3.84
C THR A 129 -21.32 -11.90 -2.85
N PRO A 130 -21.52 -13.08 -2.24
CA PRO A 130 -20.54 -13.75 -1.41
C PRO A 130 -19.29 -14.12 -2.20
N LEU A 131 -18.10 -13.82 -1.68
CA LEU A 131 -16.82 -14.07 -2.34
C LEU A 131 -16.29 -15.51 -2.13
N GLY A 132 -16.88 -16.23 -1.17
CA GLY A 132 -16.46 -17.57 -0.77
C GLY A 132 -15.20 -17.55 0.11
N GLU A 133 -14.87 -18.71 0.64
CA GLU A 133 -13.74 -18.89 1.53
C GLU A 133 -12.42 -18.39 0.88
N GLY A 134 -11.69 -17.54 1.58
CA GLY A 134 -10.45 -16.93 1.08
C GLY A 134 -10.59 -16.14 -0.23
N GLY A 135 -11.83 -15.76 -0.60
CA GLY A 135 -12.07 -15.09 -1.88
C GLY A 135 -11.79 -15.99 -3.09
N GLY A 136 -12.18 -17.26 -3.03
CA GLY A 136 -11.94 -18.24 -4.09
C GLY A 136 -12.56 -17.88 -5.44
N ARG A 137 -13.52 -16.93 -5.45
CA ARG A 137 -14.16 -16.41 -6.67
C ARG A 137 -13.41 -15.22 -7.29
N LEU A 138 -12.36 -14.72 -6.65
CA LEU A 138 -11.58 -13.57 -7.11
C LEU A 138 -10.31 -14.01 -7.82
N SER A 139 -10.00 -13.38 -8.96
CA SER A 139 -8.66 -13.44 -9.55
C SER A 139 -7.64 -12.71 -8.65
N GLY A 140 -6.35 -12.97 -8.87
CA GLY A 140 -5.29 -12.26 -8.15
C GLY A 140 -5.39 -10.73 -8.26
N GLY A 141 -5.64 -10.22 -9.46
CA GLY A 141 -5.82 -8.80 -9.70
C GLY A 141 -7.07 -8.22 -9.03
N GLN A 142 -8.16 -8.98 -8.96
CA GLN A 142 -9.36 -8.57 -8.24
C GLN A 142 -9.10 -8.53 -6.72
N LYS A 143 -8.38 -9.50 -6.15
CA LYS A 143 -7.98 -9.47 -4.74
C LYS A 143 -7.14 -8.22 -4.41
N GLN A 144 -6.18 -7.88 -5.26
CA GLN A 144 -5.37 -6.67 -5.08
C GLN A 144 -6.23 -5.40 -5.12
N ARG A 145 -7.15 -5.30 -6.07
CA ARG A 145 -8.08 -4.16 -6.17
C ARG A 145 -9.00 -4.07 -4.95
N VAL A 146 -9.45 -5.19 -4.38
CA VAL A 146 -10.19 -5.22 -3.10
C VAL A 146 -9.32 -4.70 -1.94
N GLY A 147 -8.04 -5.09 -1.87
CA GLY A 147 -7.10 -4.55 -0.89
C GLY A 147 -6.96 -3.03 -0.98
N ILE A 148 -6.83 -2.50 -2.19
CA ILE A 148 -6.76 -1.06 -2.45
C ILE A 148 -8.11 -0.39 -2.11
N ALA A 149 -9.24 -1.01 -2.48
CA ALA A 149 -10.58 -0.52 -2.16
C ALA A 149 -10.80 -0.35 -0.65
N ARG A 150 -10.33 -1.28 0.18
CA ARG A 150 -10.36 -1.17 1.65
C ARG A 150 -9.64 0.08 2.15
N ALA A 151 -8.47 0.37 1.59
CA ALA A 151 -7.72 1.55 1.95
C ALA A 151 -8.45 2.85 1.56
N LEU A 152 -9.05 2.88 0.37
CA LEU A 152 -9.86 4.03 -0.09
C LEU A 152 -11.14 4.19 0.73
N TYR A 153 -11.79 3.09 1.11
CA TYR A 153 -13.01 3.14 1.93
C TYR A 153 -12.75 3.82 3.28
N LYS A 154 -11.62 3.57 3.92
CA LYS A 154 -11.22 4.25 5.15
C LYS A 154 -10.60 5.64 4.94
N LYS A 155 -10.59 6.18 3.72
CA LYS A 155 -10.01 7.49 3.32
C LYS A 155 -8.51 7.58 3.56
N ALA A 156 -7.76 6.52 3.28
CA ALA A 156 -6.32 6.56 3.39
C ALA A 156 -5.72 7.65 2.48
N GLU A 157 -4.77 8.41 3.02
CA GLU A 157 -4.00 9.42 2.30
C GLU A 157 -2.67 8.87 1.77
N VAL A 158 -2.24 7.74 2.32
CA VAL A 158 -1.01 7.03 1.93
C VAL A 158 -1.34 5.57 1.66
N LEU A 159 -0.92 5.05 0.52
CA LEU A 159 -0.97 3.63 0.19
C LEU A 159 0.44 3.04 0.24
N LEU A 160 0.63 2.00 1.03
CA LEU A 160 1.82 1.17 1.05
C LEU A 160 1.48 -0.16 0.37
N LEU A 161 2.11 -0.43 -0.77
CA LEU A 161 1.89 -1.63 -1.59
C LEU A 161 3.13 -2.53 -1.47
N ASP A 162 3.02 -3.61 -0.71
CA ASP A 162 4.13 -4.53 -0.46
C ASP A 162 4.07 -5.69 -1.45
N GLU A 163 4.84 -5.58 -2.54
CA GLU A 163 4.87 -6.56 -3.63
C GLU A 163 3.49 -6.90 -4.21
N ALA A 164 2.56 -5.94 -4.14
CA ALA A 164 1.14 -6.16 -4.43
C ALA A 164 0.85 -6.67 -5.85
N THR A 165 1.77 -6.52 -6.79
CA THR A 165 1.60 -7.00 -8.17
C THR A 165 2.55 -8.13 -8.56
N SER A 166 3.42 -8.59 -7.65
CA SER A 166 4.49 -9.55 -7.97
C SER A 166 3.99 -10.92 -8.44
N ALA A 167 2.85 -11.37 -7.93
CA ALA A 167 2.22 -12.65 -8.27
C ALA A 167 1.27 -12.57 -9.49
N LEU A 168 1.11 -11.39 -10.09
CA LEU A 168 0.22 -11.19 -11.23
C LEU A 168 0.93 -11.44 -12.56
N ASP A 169 0.17 -11.85 -13.57
CA ASP A 169 0.63 -11.83 -14.95
C ASP A 169 0.83 -10.39 -15.44
N ASN A 170 1.56 -10.21 -16.53
CA ASN A 170 1.96 -8.89 -17.02
C ASN A 170 0.78 -7.99 -17.40
N GLU A 171 -0.30 -8.55 -17.94
CA GLU A 171 -1.49 -7.78 -18.35
C GLU A 171 -2.27 -7.29 -17.13
N THR A 172 -2.49 -8.16 -16.17
CA THR A 172 -3.15 -7.84 -14.90
C THR A 172 -2.32 -6.83 -14.08
N GLU A 173 -1.00 -7.01 -14.01
CA GLU A 173 -0.08 -6.06 -13.36
C GLU A 173 -0.21 -4.67 -13.99
N ARG A 174 -0.17 -4.59 -15.32
CA ARG A 174 -0.34 -3.34 -16.06
C ARG A 174 -1.67 -2.68 -15.73
N ALA A 175 -2.77 -3.44 -15.75
CA ALA A 175 -4.11 -2.93 -15.46
C ALA A 175 -4.23 -2.37 -14.03
N VAL A 176 -3.57 -2.99 -13.04
CA VAL A 176 -3.52 -2.49 -11.65
C VAL A 176 -2.70 -1.20 -11.55
N ASN A 177 -1.54 -1.13 -12.21
CA ASN A 177 -0.70 0.07 -12.21
C ASN A 177 -1.38 1.26 -12.91
N GLU A 178 -2.04 1.03 -14.05
CA GLU A 178 -2.83 2.07 -14.74
C GLU A 178 -4.01 2.56 -13.90
N MET A 179 -4.67 1.66 -13.16
CA MET A 179 -5.71 2.03 -12.21
C MET A 179 -5.13 2.92 -11.09
N LEU A 180 -3.98 2.58 -10.51
CA LEU A 180 -3.32 3.40 -9.48
C LEU A 180 -3.00 4.81 -9.98
N LEU A 181 -2.49 4.95 -11.21
CA LEU A 181 -2.29 6.28 -11.81
C LEU A 181 -3.60 7.05 -11.99
N GLY A 182 -4.68 6.37 -12.37
CA GLY A 182 -6.03 6.95 -12.42
C GLY A 182 -6.46 7.47 -11.05
N LEU A 183 -6.35 6.63 -10.02
CA LEU A 183 -6.68 6.97 -8.62
C LEU A 183 -5.93 8.21 -8.13
N MET A 184 -4.65 8.33 -8.44
CA MET A 184 -3.85 9.48 -8.01
C MET A 184 -4.30 10.79 -8.66
N LYS A 185 -4.89 10.74 -9.87
CA LYS A 185 -5.48 11.90 -10.55
C LYS A 185 -6.82 12.29 -9.95
N GLU A 186 -7.65 11.31 -9.62
CA GLU A 186 -8.99 11.49 -9.05
C GLU A 186 -8.92 11.83 -7.56
N CYS A 187 -8.11 11.08 -6.80
CA CYS A 187 -7.89 11.29 -5.36
C CYS A 187 -6.70 12.24 -5.15
N ARG A 188 -6.91 13.54 -5.36
CA ARG A 188 -5.84 14.55 -5.22
C ARG A 188 -5.14 14.45 -3.86
N GLY A 189 -3.82 14.25 -3.90
CA GLY A 189 -2.99 14.16 -2.71
C GLY A 189 -2.79 12.75 -2.16
N LEU A 190 -3.35 11.72 -2.81
CA LEU A 190 -3.03 10.33 -2.49
C LEU A 190 -1.55 10.08 -2.78
N THR A 191 -0.83 9.60 -1.77
CA THR A 191 0.58 9.25 -1.88
C THR A 191 0.71 7.73 -1.96
N VAL A 192 1.49 7.23 -2.90
CA VAL A 192 1.66 5.78 -3.11
C VAL A 192 3.14 5.42 -2.96
N LEU A 193 3.42 4.44 -2.13
CA LEU A 193 4.71 3.78 -2.05
C LEU A 193 4.53 2.32 -2.42
N THR A 194 5.34 1.83 -3.34
CA THR A 194 5.30 0.43 -3.75
C THR A 194 6.66 -0.22 -3.64
N ILE A 195 6.71 -1.38 -2.99
CA ILE A 195 7.84 -2.29 -3.11
C ILE A 195 7.60 -3.12 -4.35
N ALA A 196 8.54 -3.06 -5.31
CA ALA A 196 8.45 -3.81 -6.54
C ALA A 196 9.83 -4.35 -6.96
N HIS A 197 9.83 -5.53 -7.60
CA HIS A 197 11.02 -6.16 -8.16
C HIS A 197 11.07 -6.04 -9.69
N ARG A 198 9.91 -5.83 -10.33
CA ARG A 198 9.79 -5.74 -11.77
C ARG A 198 9.97 -4.30 -12.24
N GLU A 199 10.81 -4.10 -13.23
CA GLU A 199 11.01 -2.77 -13.84
C GLU A 199 9.73 -2.23 -14.46
N SER A 200 8.85 -3.11 -14.98
CA SER A 200 7.54 -2.76 -15.50
C SER A 200 6.68 -2.00 -14.48
N SER A 201 6.64 -2.43 -13.22
CA SER A 201 5.92 -1.74 -12.15
C SER A 201 6.61 -0.43 -11.76
N LEU A 202 7.93 -0.41 -11.70
CA LEU A 202 8.72 0.77 -11.32
C LEU A 202 8.61 1.90 -12.34
N ALA A 203 8.36 1.57 -13.62
CA ALA A 203 8.18 2.55 -14.70
C ALA A 203 6.96 3.49 -14.49
N TYR A 204 5.99 3.10 -13.66
CA TYR A 204 4.83 3.93 -13.32
C TYR A 204 5.12 4.92 -12.18
N CYS A 205 6.24 4.76 -11.47
CA CYS A 205 6.60 5.60 -10.34
C CYS A 205 7.19 6.93 -10.80
N HIS A 206 6.89 8.01 -10.10
CA HIS A 206 7.51 9.32 -10.34
C HIS A 206 9.01 9.28 -9.99
N ARG A 207 9.38 8.45 -9.04
CA ARG A 207 10.74 8.25 -8.55
C ARG A 207 10.92 6.85 -7.98
N VAL A 208 12.14 6.32 -8.09
CA VAL A 208 12.51 5.03 -7.54
C VAL A 208 13.62 5.22 -6.51
N ILE A 209 13.43 4.65 -5.33
CA ILE A 209 14.44 4.56 -4.27
C ILE A 209 15.02 3.16 -4.31
N ARG A 210 16.33 3.07 -4.51
CA ARG A 210 17.05 1.80 -4.49
C ARG A 210 17.71 1.61 -3.14
N LEU A 211 17.29 0.61 -2.38
CA LEU A 211 17.94 0.22 -1.13
C LEU A 211 19.16 -0.65 -1.45
N ASN A 212 20.33 -0.22 -1.01
CA ASN A 212 21.60 -0.95 -1.16
C ASN A 212 22.11 -1.32 0.23
N GLY A 213 22.49 -2.60 0.43
CA GLY A 213 22.85 -3.14 1.75
C GLY A 213 24.12 -2.54 2.42
N LYS A 214 24.79 -1.59 1.79
CA LYS A 214 26.02 -0.98 2.33
C LYS A 214 26.02 0.55 2.42
N ASP A 215 25.21 1.23 1.61
CA ASP A 215 25.13 2.70 1.59
C ASP A 215 23.69 3.12 1.30
N ASN A 216 22.90 3.35 2.34
CA ASN A 216 21.54 3.86 2.21
C ASN A 216 21.48 5.41 2.25
N GLY A 217 22.59 6.07 1.96
CA GLY A 217 22.71 7.52 1.90
C GLY A 217 22.80 8.03 0.47
N SER A 218 21.83 8.87 0.08
CA SER A 218 21.81 9.71 -1.12
C SER A 218 21.19 9.10 -2.37
N ASN A 219 19.88 9.23 -2.49
CA ASN A 219 19.26 9.53 -3.78
C ASN A 219 18.40 10.78 -3.60
N LEU A 220 19.02 11.92 -3.89
CA LEU A 220 18.40 13.22 -4.12
C LEU A 220 17.54 13.20 -5.37
#